data_31d98aa1218163f7d05e60998e3e0d6f
#
_entry.id   31d98aa1218163f7d05e60998e3e0d6f
#
_cell.length_a   1.000
_cell.length_b   1.000
_cell.length_c   1.000
_cell.angle_alpha   90.00
_cell.angle_beta   90.00
_cell.angle_gamma   90.00
#
_symmetry.space_group_name_H-M   'P 1'
#
loop_
_entity.id
_entity.type
_entity.pdbx_description
1 polymer ?
#
loop_
_entity_poly.entity_id
_entity_poly.type
_entity_poly.pdbx_seq_one_letter_code
_entity_poly.pdbx_strand_id
1 'polypeptide(L)'
;QLQTASSSGEREYLIYQVRDTAGRILIRSHDAPAEPFEAPLKAGLWRNDTYQFYTAANGDRSVFVQVADAFENREEALREGAMALFLPLLLLIPVCGMAIWFVVRRAVRPVGALREEIETKDGGNTEPIDATALPKELMPIAASVNRLMQRLRTALDAEREFTANSAHELRTPIAGALAQTQMLVAELVGNPHRRRADQVEASLTRLSHLAEKMLQLSRAEAGIGLADHAVDLGRVLDMVVTDFQRGMADPDRLVLRHPTGARLTAPVSEDGFAIVLRNLIENALIHGTPDKPVEVFLEDGGPVRITNGSPVMSAIELAAIRKRFGRGRTEAEGSGLGLSIVDRLLGQMNGQLILASPATGRSDGFEARIELRHL
;
A
#
# COMPACT_ATOMS: atom_id res chain seq x y z
N GLN A 1 88.52 9.69 -28.88
CA GLN A 1 87.16 9.88 -28.36
C GLN A 1 87.00 8.95 -27.16
N LEU A 2 86.82 9.53 -25.97
CA LEU A 2 86.45 8.75 -24.80
C LEU A 2 84.90 8.78 -24.71
N GLN A 3 84.30 7.60 -24.64
CA GLN A 3 82.86 7.44 -24.39
C GLN A 3 82.76 7.05 -22.88
N THR A 4 81.95 7.78 -22.11
CA THR A 4 81.63 7.43 -20.74
C THR A 4 80.65 6.25 -20.74
N ALA A 5 81.00 5.18 -19.93
CA ALA A 5 80.05 4.06 -19.76
C ALA A 5 78.87 4.51 -18.94
N SER A 6 77.64 4.16 -19.38
CA SER A 6 76.42 4.32 -18.56
C SER A 6 76.48 3.40 -17.37
N SER A 7 76.25 3.92 -16.19
CA SER A 7 76.33 3.16 -14.91
C SER A 7 75.02 2.38 -14.61
N SER A 8 73.96 2.56 -15.36
CA SER A 8 72.69 1.87 -15.18
C SER A 8 71.98 1.84 -16.49
N GLY A 9 71.51 0.75 -16.99
CA GLY A 9 70.86 0.57 -18.31
C GLY A 9 69.59 1.45 -18.55
N GLU A 10 69.52 2.62 -17.94
CA GLU A 10 68.48 3.66 -18.12
C GLU A 10 68.92 4.67 -19.17
N ARG A 11 68.00 5.06 -20.04
CA ARG A 11 68.23 6.13 -21.06
C ARG A 11 68.67 7.43 -20.36
N GLU A 12 69.75 8.02 -20.88
CA GLU A 12 70.22 9.33 -20.40
C GLU A 12 69.25 10.42 -20.89
N TYR A 13 68.51 11.04 -19.95
CA TYR A 13 67.57 12.17 -20.25
C TYR A 13 68.32 13.40 -20.80
N LEU A 14 69.58 13.61 -20.37
CA LEU A 14 70.43 14.67 -20.82
C LEU A 14 71.66 14.07 -21.48
N ILE A 15 71.85 14.34 -22.74
CA ILE A 15 73.05 13.91 -23.49
C ILE A 15 74.02 15.04 -23.59
N TYR A 16 75.30 14.78 -23.55
CA TYR A 16 76.31 15.83 -23.63
C TYR A 16 77.46 15.47 -24.57
N GLN A 17 78.11 16.51 -25.09
CA GLN A 17 79.35 16.45 -25.85
C GLN A 17 80.32 17.50 -25.34
N VAL A 18 81.56 17.12 -25.20
CA VAL A 18 82.68 18.02 -24.93
C VAL A 18 83.50 18.19 -26.21
N ARG A 19 83.65 19.41 -26.69
CA ARG A 19 84.21 19.72 -28.00
C ARG A 19 85.37 20.70 -27.89
N ASP A 20 86.39 20.55 -28.76
CA ASP A 20 87.49 21.51 -28.90
C ASP A 20 87.04 22.75 -29.77
N THR A 21 87.96 23.69 -29.92
CA THR A 21 87.77 24.91 -30.76
C THR A 21 87.59 24.61 -32.24
N ALA A 22 88.05 23.43 -32.70
CA ALA A 22 87.86 22.93 -34.08
C ALA A 22 86.55 22.15 -34.26
N GLY A 23 85.77 22.03 -33.21
CA GLY A 23 84.48 21.36 -33.26
C GLY A 23 84.58 19.82 -33.11
N ARG A 24 85.77 19.26 -32.86
CA ARG A 24 85.93 17.81 -32.69
C ARG A 24 85.47 17.36 -31.32
N ILE A 25 84.76 16.24 -31.25
CA ILE A 25 84.28 15.64 -30.00
C ILE A 25 85.44 15.04 -29.26
N LEU A 26 85.69 15.49 -28.01
CA LEU A 26 86.66 14.94 -27.11
C LEU A 26 86.07 13.84 -26.19
N ILE A 27 84.91 14.10 -25.64
CA ILE A 27 84.14 13.21 -24.78
C ILE A 27 82.69 13.33 -25.16
N ARG A 28 81.89 12.24 -25.14
CA ARG A 28 80.46 12.22 -25.29
C ARG A 28 79.78 11.29 -24.30
N SER A 29 78.57 11.57 -23.93
CA SER A 29 77.74 10.65 -23.17
C SER A 29 77.33 9.44 -24.02
N HIS A 30 76.87 8.37 -23.36
CA HIS A 30 76.58 7.07 -24.02
C HIS A 30 75.58 7.20 -25.15
N ASP A 31 74.46 7.90 -24.92
CA ASP A 31 73.34 8.08 -25.87
C ASP A 31 73.56 9.30 -26.81
N ALA A 32 74.63 10.05 -26.66
CA ALA A 32 74.91 11.18 -27.54
C ALA A 32 75.35 10.67 -28.95
N PRO A 33 74.86 11.32 -30.03
CA PRO A 33 75.28 10.99 -31.39
C PRO A 33 76.78 11.07 -31.56
N ALA A 34 77.33 10.22 -32.47
CA ALA A 34 78.73 10.22 -32.81
C ALA A 34 79.14 11.49 -33.64
N GLU A 35 78.15 12.14 -34.20
CA GLU A 35 78.34 13.40 -34.93
C GLU A 35 78.24 14.61 -33.99
N PRO A 36 78.94 15.69 -34.27
CA PRO A 36 78.84 16.92 -33.50
C PRO A 36 77.43 17.46 -33.46
N PHE A 37 76.95 17.94 -32.28
CA PHE A 37 75.68 18.61 -32.21
C PHE A 37 75.55 19.80 -33.16
N GLU A 38 74.41 19.97 -33.78
CA GLU A 38 74.11 21.13 -34.64
C GLU A 38 73.85 22.41 -33.83
N ALA A 39 74.68 22.67 -32.84
CA ALA A 39 74.67 23.84 -32.00
C ALA A 39 76.00 24.57 -32.10
N PRO A 40 75.99 25.92 -32.18
CA PRO A 40 77.24 26.69 -32.32
C PRO A 40 78.08 26.60 -31.05
N LEU A 41 79.43 26.67 -31.22
CA LEU A 41 80.40 26.69 -30.15
C LEU A 41 80.47 28.09 -29.52
N LYS A 42 79.33 28.56 -29.02
CA LYS A 42 79.16 29.84 -28.30
C LYS A 42 78.31 29.62 -27.10
N ALA A 43 78.77 30.09 -25.95
CA ALA A 43 78.02 29.97 -24.72
C ALA A 43 76.61 30.54 -24.85
N GLY A 44 75.63 29.78 -24.36
CA GLY A 44 74.20 30.16 -24.40
C GLY A 44 73.27 29.01 -24.69
N LEU A 45 71.99 29.34 -24.77
CA LEU A 45 70.91 28.38 -25.12
C LEU A 45 70.67 28.42 -26.62
N TRP A 46 70.60 27.25 -27.22
CA TRP A 46 70.31 27.04 -28.64
C TRP A 46 69.19 26.01 -28.77
N ARG A 47 68.47 26.07 -29.89
CA ARG A 47 67.35 25.20 -30.10
C ARG A 47 67.27 24.80 -31.60
N ASN A 48 67.07 23.51 -31.86
CA ASN A 48 66.62 23.03 -33.13
C ASN A 48 65.27 22.27 -32.97
N ASP A 49 64.76 21.62 -33.97
CA ASP A 49 63.45 20.92 -33.97
C ASP A 49 63.41 19.71 -33.03
N THR A 50 64.58 19.15 -32.62
CA THR A 50 64.68 17.91 -31.84
C THR A 50 65.21 18.13 -30.44
N TYR A 51 66.17 19.09 -30.26
CA TYR A 51 66.85 19.27 -29.01
C TYR A 51 66.90 20.74 -28.59
N GLN A 52 66.91 20.93 -27.29
CA GLN A 52 67.35 22.19 -26.69
C GLN A 52 68.75 22.00 -26.14
N PHE A 53 69.70 22.83 -26.65
CA PHE A 53 71.10 22.76 -26.26
C PHE A 53 71.48 23.88 -25.30
N TYR A 54 72.32 23.55 -24.36
CA TYR A 54 73.05 24.55 -23.52
C TYR A 54 74.54 24.40 -23.76
N THR A 55 75.18 25.40 -24.24
CA THR A 55 76.63 25.44 -24.49
C THR A 55 77.32 26.27 -23.41
N ALA A 56 78.25 25.70 -22.72
CA ALA A 56 79.17 26.38 -21.79
C ALA A 56 80.60 26.28 -22.31
N ALA A 57 81.36 27.32 -22.14
CA ALA A 57 82.81 27.35 -22.48
C ALA A 57 83.64 27.46 -21.20
N ASN A 58 84.82 26.86 -21.17
CA ASN A 58 85.77 27.09 -20.08
C ASN A 58 86.37 28.50 -20.14
N GLY A 59 87.10 28.95 -19.10
CA GLY A 59 87.60 30.31 -18.96
C GLY A 59 88.45 30.83 -20.14
N ASP A 60 89.24 29.97 -20.77
CA ASP A 60 90.09 30.26 -21.93
C ASP A 60 89.44 29.97 -23.28
N ARG A 61 88.18 29.48 -23.25
CA ARG A 61 87.38 29.08 -24.45
C ARG A 61 88.06 28.02 -25.32
N SER A 62 88.91 27.18 -24.72
CA SER A 62 89.56 26.08 -25.39
C SER A 62 88.66 24.82 -25.48
N VAL A 63 87.69 24.71 -24.59
CA VAL A 63 86.76 23.57 -24.50
C VAL A 63 85.36 24.05 -24.31
N PHE A 64 84.42 23.41 -25.03
CA PHE A 64 82.99 23.66 -24.95
C PHE A 64 82.27 22.42 -24.49
N VAL A 65 81.43 22.54 -23.49
CA VAL A 65 80.51 21.50 -23.02
C VAL A 65 79.14 21.86 -23.53
N GLN A 66 78.56 20.97 -24.33
CA GLN A 66 77.21 21.08 -24.87
C GLN A 66 76.36 20.02 -24.28
N VAL A 67 75.25 20.42 -23.62
CA VAL A 67 74.27 19.52 -23.10
C VAL A 67 73.00 19.68 -23.95
N ALA A 68 72.43 18.57 -24.35
CA ALA A 68 71.21 18.53 -25.13
C ALA A 68 70.10 17.79 -24.39
N ASP A 69 68.90 18.39 -24.39
CA ASP A 69 67.64 17.85 -23.82
C ASP A 69 66.68 17.63 -25.00
N ALA A 70 66.25 16.38 -25.24
CA ALA A 70 65.32 16.05 -26.32
C ALA A 70 63.89 16.44 -25.92
N PHE A 71 63.19 17.10 -26.86
CA PHE A 71 61.76 17.49 -26.61
C PHE A 71 60.90 16.26 -26.39
N GLU A 72 61.19 15.13 -27.02
CA GLU A 72 60.47 13.86 -26.88
C GLU A 72 60.47 13.38 -25.40
N ASN A 73 61.63 13.52 -24.68
CA ASN A 73 61.70 13.16 -23.26
C ASN A 73 60.82 14.03 -22.36
N ARG A 74 60.63 15.30 -22.75
CA ARG A 74 59.71 16.19 -22.04
C ARG A 74 58.26 15.86 -22.22
N GLU A 75 57.85 15.49 -23.42
CA GLU A 75 56.48 15.06 -23.71
C GLU A 75 56.13 13.75 -22.99
N GLU A 76 57.08 12.80 -23.00
CA GLU A 76 56.94 11.54 -22.29
C GLU A 76 56.83 11.73 -20.77
N ALA A 77 57.69 12.54 -20.17
CA ALA A 77 57.63 12.88 -18.71
C ALA A 77 56.33 13.62 -18.32
N LEU A 78 55.85 14.54 -19.18
CA LEU A 78 54.57 15.22 -18.99
C LEU A 78 53.38 14.27 -19.08
N ARG A 79 53.40 13.33 -20.04
CA ARG A 79 52.37 12.35 -20.21
C ARG A 79 52.32 11.34 -19.07
N GLU A 80 53.48 10.82 -18.61
CA GLU A 80 53.57 9.94 -17.47
C GLU A 80 53.11 10.63 -16.18
N GLY A 81 53.57 11.87 -15.93
CA GLY A 81 53.14 12.68 -14.81
C GLY A 81 51.65 12.98 -14.82
N ALA A 82 51.10 13.31 -16.01
CA ALA A 82 49.67 13.51 -16.19
C ALA A 82 48.87 12.22 -15.91
N MET A 83 49.29 11.08 -16.50
CA MET A 83 48.61 9.81 -16.26
C MET A 83 48.65 9.40 -14.77
N ALA A 84 49.78 9.60 -14.11
CA ALA A 84 49.95 9.31 -12.68
C ALA A 84 49.01 10.12 -11.80
N LEU A 85 48.63 11.34 -12.20
CA LEU A 85 47.71 12.21 -11.48
C LEU A 85 46.23 11.97 -11.89
N PHE A 86 45.96 11.81 -13.19
CA PHE A 86 44.57 11.70 -13.68
C PHE A 86 43.97 10.30 -13.45
N LEU A 87 44.74 9.23 -13.52
CA LEU A 87 44.25 7.86 -13.40
C LEU A 87 43.60 7.60 -12.02
N PRO A 88 44.26 7.92 -10.87
CA PRO A 88 43.66 7.74 -9.56
C PRO A 88 42.45 8.64 -9.35
N LEU A 89 42.43 9.88 -9.90
CA LEU A 89 41.30 10.77 -9.83
C LEU A 89 40.10 10.26 -10.60
N LEU A 90 40.30 9.71 -11.79
CA LEU A 90 39.27 9.08 -12.64
C LEU A 90 38.62 7.88 -11.93
N LEU A 91 39.39 7.13 -11.15
CA LEU A 91 38.87 6.00 -10.37
C LEU A 91 38.18 6.47 -9.06
N LEU A 92 38.70 7.49 -8.43
CA LEU A 92 38.16 8.01 -7.17
C LEU A 92 36.74 8.57 -7.31
N ILE A 93 36.45 9.30 -8.38
CA ILE A 93 35.15 9.93 -8.62
C ILE A 93 33.99 8.90 -8.63
N PRO A 94 34.03 7.82 -9.45
CA PRO A 94 32.97 6.84 -9.45
C PRO A 94 32.88 6.05 -8.13
N VAL A 95 34.01 5.78 -7.47
CA VAL A 95 34.02 5.10 -6.17
C VAL A 95 33.34 5.97 -5.10
N CYS A 96 33.69 7.26 -5.04
CA CYS A 96 33.01 8.20 -4.13
C CYS A 96 31.52 8.36 -4.47
N GLY A 97 31.18 8.46 -5.75
CA GLY A 97 29.78 8.52 -6.21
C GLY A 97 28.98 7.28 -5.79
N MET A 98 29.55 6.09 -5.96
CA MET A 98 28.92 4.83 -5.54
C MET A 98 28.78 4.74 -4.01
N ALA A 99 29.80 5.14 -3.27
CA ALA A 99 29.75 5.18 -1.81
C ALA A 99 28.67 6.13 -1.29
N ILE A 100 28.58 7.34 -1.83
CA ILE A 100 27.54 8.32 -1.50
C ILE A 100 26.14 7.76 -1.84
N TRP A 101 25.98 7.23 -3.06
CA TRP A 101 24.72 6.61 -3.47
C TRP A 101 24.27 5.49 -2.52
N PHE A 102 25.20 4.61 -2.14
CA PHE A 102 24.91 3.51 -1.22
C PHE A 102 24.50 4.02 0.17
N VAL A 103 25.24 4.98 0.72
CA VAL A 103 24.94 5.59 2.03
C VAL A 103 23.58 6.29 2.03
N VAL A 104 23.30 7.12 1.01
CA VAL A 104 22.03 7.83 0.88
C VAL A 104 20.87 6.85 0.74
N ARG A 105 21.02 5.85 -0.14
CA ARG A 105 19.98 4.82 -0.33
C ARG A 105 19.69 4.05 0.95
N ARG A 106 20.74 3.71 1.72
CA ARG A 106 20.59 3.02 3.01
C ARG A 106 19.92 3.91 4.06
N ALA A 107 20.25 5.20 4.08
CA ALA A 107 19.69 6.16 5.03
C ALA A 107 18.22 6.49 4.75
N VAL A 108 17.80 6.52 3.47
CA VAL A 108 16.41 6.87 3.08
C VAL A 108 15.46 5.66 3.12
N ARG A 109 15.98 4.45 2.98
CA ARG A 109 15.14 3.23 2.95
C ARG A 109 14.17 3.09 4.14
N PRO A 110 14.56 3.35 5.40
CA PRO A 110 13.65 3.25 6.55
C PRO A 110 12.49 4.26 6.50
N VAL A 111 12.70 5.43 5.86
CA VAL A 111 11.64 6.44 5.69
C VAL A 111 10.56 5.92 4.73
N GLY A 112 10.97 5.25 3.65
CA GLY A 112 10.03 4.61 2.72
C GLY A 112 9.20 3.51 3.39
N ALA A 113 9.84 2.64 4.17
CA ALA A 113 9.16 1.59 4.92
C ALA A 113 8.16 2.15 5.94
N LEU A 114 8.56 3.18 6.70
CA LEU A 114 7.67 3.84 7.65
C LEU A 114 6.47 4.50 6.96
N ARG A 115 6.69 5.10 5.79
CA ARG A 115 5.60 5.68 4.99
C ARG A 115 4.60 4.61 4.55
N GLU A 116 5.06 3.51 3.96
CA GLU A 116 4.20 2.40 3.54
C GLU A 116 3.41 1.84 4.72
N GLU A 117 4.04 1.68 5.88
CA GLU A 117 3.35 1.21 7.07
C GLU A 117 2.29 2.21 7.57
N ILE A 118 2.57 3.51 7.54
CA ILE A 118 1.59 4.55 7.89
C ILE A 118 0.42 4.57 6.89
N GLU A 119 0.66 4.38 5.60
CA GLU A 119 -0.37 4.34 4.57
C GLU A 119 -1.34 3.15 4.73
N THR A 120 -0.91 2.07 5.39
CA THR A 120 -1.79 0.93 5.71
C THR A 120 -2.63 1.15 6.98
N LYS A 121 -2.40 2.23 7.73
CA LYS A 121 -3.13 2.52 8.97
C LYS A 121 -4.40 3.30 8.65
N ASP A 122 -5.53 2.74 9.04
CA ASP A 122 -6.86 3.34 8.91
C ASP A 122 -7.76 2.94 10.11
N GLY A 123 -9.05 3.23 10.03
CA GLY A 123 -10.02 2.84 11.06
C GLY A 123 -10.17 1.33 11.27
N GLY A 124 -9.71 0.51 10.33
CA GLY A 124 -9.69 -0.96 10.42
C GLY A 124 -8.36 -1.54 10.89
N ASN A 125 -7.25 -0.80 10.68
CA ASN A 125 -5.91 -1.22 11.08
C ASN A 125 -5.27 -0.17 11.99
N THR A 126 -5.49 -0.30 13.29
CA THR A 126 -4.92 0.58 14.33
C THR A 126 -3.77 -0.09 15.09
N GLU A 127 -3.18 -1.16 14.57
CA GLU A 127 -2.03 -1.81 15.20
C GLU A 127 -0.84 -0.85 15.32
N PRO A 128 -0.05 -0.93 16.39
CA PRO A 128 1.09 -0.06 16.57
C PRO A 128 2.18 -0.34 15.52
N ILE A 129 2.84 0.72 15.05
CA ILE A 129 4.03 0.63 14.22
C ILE A 129 5.17 0.08 15.07
N ASP A 130 5.88 -0.94 14.56
CA ASP A 130 7.06 -1.48 15.23
C ASP A 130 8.24 -0.52 15.10
N ALA A 131 8.54 0.17 16.20
CA ALA A 131 9.65 1.13 16.25
C ALA A 131 11.03 0.47 16.47
N THR A 132 11.11 -0.84 16.72
CA THR A 132 12.38 -1.52 17.10
C THR A 132 13.39 -1.56 15.95
N ALA A 133 12.92 -1.62 14.71
CA ALA A 133 13.75 -1.65 13.51
C ALA A 133 14.05 -0.25 12.92
N LEU A 134 13.51 0.83 13.52
CA LEU A 134 13.66 2.18 13.00
C LEU A 134 14.90 2.89 13.55
N PRO A 135 15.56 3.75 12.73
CA PRO A 135 16.57 4.68 13.20
C PRO A 135 16.05 5.59 14.33
N LYS A 136 16.95 6.01 15.23
CA LYS A 136 16.58 6.84 16.38
C LYS A 136 15.87 8.15 15.99
N GLU A 137 16.20 8.68 14.82
CA GLU A 137 15.61 9.90 14.26
C GLU A 137 14.12 9.73 13.88
N LEU A 138 13.70 8.52 13.53
CA LEU A 138 12.33 8.19 13.13
C LEU A 138 11.47 7.68 14.31
N MET A 139 12.08 7.23 15.39
CA MET A 139 11.35 6.74 16.58
C MET A 139 10.34 7.76 17.15
N PRO A 140 10.65 9.06 17.25
CA PRO A 140 9.66 10.05 17.75
C PRO A 140 8.45 10.18 16.85
N ILE A 141 8.63 10.02 15.52
CA ILE A 141 7.54 10.06 14.55
C ILE A 141 6.65 8.82 14.72
N ALA A 142 7.23 7.62 14.74
CA ALA A 142 6.50 6.38 14.98
C ALA A 142 5.73 6.42 16.32
N ALA A 143 6.37 6.89 17.39
CA ALA A 143 5.72 7.07 18.68
C ALA A 143 4.57 8.08 18.65
N SER A 144 4.66 9.13 17.84
CA SER A 144 3.59 10.12 17.69
C SER A 144 2.41 9.56 16.90
N VAL A 145 2.68 8.80 15.84
CA VAL A 145 1.66 8.08 15.07
C VAL A 145 0.99 7.02 15.95
N ASN A 146 1.76 6.24 16.71
CA ASN A 146 1.20 5.24 17.63
C ASN A 146 0.28 5.87 18.69
N ARG A 147 0.66 7.03 19.26
CA ARG A 147 -0.22 7.77 20.18
C ARG A 147 -1.50 8.26 19.48
N LEU A 148 -1.41 8.69 18.22
CA LEU A 148 -2.59 9.10 17.46
C LEU A 148 -3.50 7.90 17.19
N MET A 149 -2.95 6.76 16.77
CA MET A 149 -3.69 5.51 16.55
C MET A 149 -4.37 5.02 17.84
N GLN A 150 -3.66 5.09 18.96
CA GLN A 150 -4.24 4.76 20.28
C GLN A 150 -5.43 5.66 20.64
N ARG A 151 -5.32 6.96 20.42
CA ARG A 151 -6.43 7.91 20.65
C ARG A 151 -7.60 7.64 19.70
N LEU A 152 -7.32 7.37 18.44
CA LEU A 152 -8.33 7.01 17.44
C LEU A 152 -9.07 5.73 17.86
N ARG A 153 -8.34 4.69 18.26
CA ARG A 153 -8.91 3.44 18.77
C ARG A 153 -9.81 3.69 19.97
N THR A 154 -9.32 4.42 20.97
CA THR A 154 -10.12 4.74 22.18
C THR A 154 -11.39 5.53 21.82
N ALA A 155 -11.32 6.48 20.87
CA ALA A 155 -12.48 7.24 20.44
C ALA A 155 -13.50 6.37 19.70
N LEU A 156 -13.03 5.48 18.79
CA LEU A 156 -13.90 4.54 18.10
C LEU A 156 -14.56 3.53 19.06
N ASP A 157 -13.81 3.03 20.03
CA ASP A 157 -14.34 2.10 21.03
C ASP A 157 -15.38 2.79 21.93
N ALA A 158 -15.14 4.04 22.35
CA ALA A 158 -16.11 4.82 23.09
C ALA A 158 -17.37 5.14 22.27
N GLU A 159 -17.25 5.45 20.98
CA GLU A 159 -18.39 5.66 20.08
C GLU A 159 -19.23 4.38 19.92
N ARG A 160 -18.56 3.22 19.76
CA ARG A 160 -19.21 1.90 19.67
C ARG A 160 -19.98 1.57 20.96
N GLU A 161 -19.32 1.73 22.11
CA GLU A 161 -19.92 1.50 23.42
C GLU A 161 -21.11 2.42 23.66
N PHE A 162 -20.97 3.71 23.33
CA PHE A 162 -22.06 4.67 23.43
C PHE A 162 -23.26 4.27 22.58
N THR A 163 -23.02 3.87 21.32
CA THR A 163 -24.09 3.45 20.41
C THR A 163 -24.78 2.18 20.89
N ALA A 164 -23.99 1.19 21.35
CA ALA A 164 -24.53 -0.06 21.89
C ALA A 164 -25.35 0.16 23.16
N ASN A 165 -24.83 0.94 24.11
CA ASN A 165 -25.52 1.24 25.35
C ASN A 165 -26.78 2.08 25.11
N SER A 166 -26.69 3.11 24.25
CA SER A 166 -27.85 3.94 23.91
C SER A 166 -28.97 3.14 23.29
N ALA A 167 -28.67 2.22 22.35
CA ALA A 167 -29.69 1.39 21.75
C ALA A 167 -30.31 0.38 22.74
N HIS A 168 -29.52 -0.14 23.70
CA HIS A 168 -30.05 -1.01 24.76
C HIS A 168 -30.97 -0.22 25.71
N GLU A 169 -30.53 0.96 26.17
CA GLU A 169 -31.27 1.84 27.03
C GLU A 169 -32.57 2.38 26.40
N LEU A 170 -32.61 2.50 25.05
CA LEU A 170 -33.80 2.87 24.32
C LEU A 170 -34.79 1.70 24.12
N ARG A 171 -34.30 0.46 23.99
CA ARG A 171 -35.15 -0.71 23.78
C ARG A 171 -36.14 -0.93 24.92
N THR A 172 -35.70 -0.80 26.17
CA THR A 172 -36.53 -1.06 27.35
C THR A 172 -37.74 -0.11 27.45
N PRO A 173 -37.60 1.23 27.39
CA PRO A 173 -38.74 2.14 27.44
C PRO A 173 -39.63 2.01 26.18
N ILE A 174 -39.08 1.76 25.01
CA ILE A 174 -39.87 1.55 23.79
C ILE A 174 -40.72 0.28 23.94
N ALA A 175 -40.16 -0.82 24.43
CA ALA A 175 -40.90 -2.07 24.62
C ALA A 175 -42.03 -1.89 25.65
N GLY A 176 -41.77 -1.17 26.73
CA GLY A 176 -42.79 -0.82 27.72
C GLY A 176 -43.94 0.03 27.15
N ALA A 177 -43.60 1.08 26.40
CA ALA A 177 -44.58 1.93 25.71
C ALA A 177 -45.39 1.15 24.67
N LEU A 178 -44.72 0.27 23.90
CA LEU A 178 -45.36 -0.59 22.91
C LEU A 178 -46.40 -1.52 23.57
N ALA A 179 -46.00 -2.23 24.67
CA ALA A 179 -46.91 -3.12 25.38
C ALA A 179 -48.14 -2.37 25.92
N GLN A 180 -47.93 -1.19 26.54
CA GLN A 180 -49.05 -0.34 26.99
C GLN A 180 -49.96 0.11 25.86
N THR A 181 -49.40 0.49 24.71
CA THR A 181 -50.17 0.89 23.54
C THR A 181 -50.97 -0.27 22.94
N GLN A 182 -50.38 -1.49 22.89
CA GLN A 182 -51.09 -2.71 22.46
C GLN A 182 -52.27 -3.02 23.38
N MET A 183 -52.11 -2.89 24.70
CA MET A 183 -53.24 -3.03 25.62
C MET A 183 -54.34 -1.99 25.34
N LEU A 184 -53.95 -0.73 25.13
CA LEU A 184 -54.89 0.34 24.79
C LEU A 184 -55.63 0.09 23.47
N VAL A 185 -54.93 -0.40 22.43
CA VAL A 185 -55.55 -0.77 21.16
C VAL A 185 -56.57 -1.90 21.31
N ALA A 186 -56.28 -2.87 22.19
CA ALA A 186 -57.21 -3.96 22.49
C ALA A 186 -58.47 -3.48 23.26
N GLU A 187 -58.31 -2.50 24.14
CA GLU A 187 -59.43 -1.90 24.89
C GLU A 187 -60.30 -0.98 24.04
N LEU A 188 -59.73 -0.36 22.99
CA LEU A 188 -60.45 0.60 22.11
C LEU A 188 -61.20 -0.05 20.96
N VAL A 189 -61.57 -1.33 21.00
CA VAL A 189 -62.36 -1.98 19.95
C VAL A 189 -63.71 -1.28 19.79
N GLY A 190 -63.96 -0.79 18.59
CA GLY A 190 -65.18 -0.04 18.28
C GLY A 190 -65.16 1.47 18.65
N ASN A 191 -64.08 1.95 19.23
CA ASN A 191 -63.91 3.35 19.64
C ASN A 191 -63.31 4.20 18.49
N PRO A 192 -63.81 5.44 18.22
CA PRO A 192 -63.23 6.31 17.16
C PRO A 192 -61.79 6.71 17.41
N HIS A 193 -61.26 6.58 18.65
CA HIS A 193 -59.87 6.90 18.99
C HIS A 193 -58.91 5.74 18.68
N ARG A 194 -59.40 4.54 18.34
CA ARG A 194 -58.57 3.37 18.03
C ARG A 194 -57.53 3.67 16.90
N ARG A 195 -57.94 4.34 15.85
CA ARG A 195 -57.06 4.73 14.74
C ARG A 195 -55.81 5.51 15.21
N ARG A 196 -55.95 6.38 16.23
CA ARG A 196 -54.83 7.12 16.81
C ARG A 196 -53.90 6.20 17.60
N ALA A 197 -54.45 5.26 18.37
CA ALA A 197 -53.68 4.26 19.10
C ALA A 197 -52.90 3.33 18.14
N ASP A 198 -53.54 2.87 17.05
CA ASP A 198 -52.86 2.08 16.01
C ASP A 198 -51.68 2.86 15.38
N GLN A 199 -51.82 4.18 15.15
CA GLN A 199 -50.72 5.03 14.65
C GLN A 199 -49.57 5.16 15.61
N VAL A 200 -49.85 5.25 16.93
CA VAL A 200 -48.83 5.29 18.00
C VAL A 200 -48.12 3.95 18.06
N GLU A 201 -48.87 2.84 18.04
CA GLU A 201 -48.29 1.47 17.99
C GLU A 201 -47.35 1.28 16.81
N ALA A 202 -47.78 1.65 15.60
CA ALA A 202 -46.95 1.59 14.41
C ALA A 202 -45.66 2.45 14.53
N SER A 203 -45.75 3.62 15.17
CA SER A 203 -44.60 4.49 15.39
C SER A 203 -43.61 3.91 16.40
N LEU A 204 -44.11 3.33 17.49
CA LEU A 204 -43.29 2.67 18.51
C LEU A 204 -42.61 1.40 17.94
N THR A 205 -43.32 0.62 17.15
CA THR A 205 -42.76 -0.54 16.42
C THR A 205 -41.62 -0.10 15.52
N ARG A 206 -41.77 0.97 14.74
CA ARG A 206 -40.69 1.53 13.90
C ARG A 206 -39.49 1.97 14.74
N LEU A 207 -39.70 2.64 15.88
CA LEU A 207 -38.62 3.03 16.78
C LEU A 207 -37.87 1.82 17.35
N SER A 208 -38.59 0.76 17.72
CA SER A 208 -38.00 -0.49 18.20
C SER A 208 -37.09 -1.13 17.15
N HIS A 209 -37.58 -1.24 15.91
CA HIS A 209 -36.79 -1.75 14.79
C HIS A 209 -35.56 -0.90 14.49
N LEU A 210 -35.68 0.44 14.56
CA LEU A 210 -34.55 1.35 14.35
C LEU A 210 -33.48 1.16 15.43
N ALA A 211 -33.87 1.08 16.70
CA ALA A 211 -32.94 0.83 17.82
C ALA A 211 -32.22 -0.52 17.66
N GLU A 212 -32.92 -1.54 17.20
CA GLU A 212 -32.35 -2.85 16.92
C GLU A 212 -31.34 -2.81 15.77
N LYS A 213 -31.65 -2.13 14.68
CA LYS A 213 -30.72 -1.94 13.54
C LYS A 213 -29.47 -1.13 13.95
N MET A 214 -29.60 -0.14 14.84
CA MET A 214 -28.47 0.60 15.40
C MET A 214 -27.56 -0.30 16.24
N LEU A 215 -28.13 -1.20 17.06
CA LEU A 215 -27.36 -2.22 17.80
C LEU A 215 -26.61 -3.16 16.87
N GLN A 216 -27.28 -3.65 15.82
CA GLN A 216 -26.63 -4.52 14.82
C GLN A 216 -25.49 -3.81 14.11
N LEU A 217 -25.67 -2.52 13.77
CA LEU A 217 -24.62 -1.70 13.15
C LEU A 217 -23.42 -1.52 14.10
N SER A 218 -23.67 -1.18 15.36
CA SER A 218 -22.62 -1.03 16.37
C SER A 218 -21.82 -2.33 16.56
N ARG A 219 -22.50 -3.48 16.64
CA ARG A 219 -21.85 -4.79 16.70
C ARG A 219 -21.03 -5.07 15.45
N ALA A 220 -21.57 -4.74 14.26
CA ALA A 220 -20.83 -4.85 13.00
C ALA A 220 -19.58 -3.98 12.98
N GLU A 221 -19.61 -2.79 13.58
CA GLU A 221 -18.45 -1.90 13.69
C GLU A 221 -17.42 -2.38 14.73
N ALA A 222 -17.84 -3.20 15.70
CA ALA A 222 -16.95 -3.78 16.72
C ALA A 222 -16.05 -4.94 16.22
N GLY A 223 -16.17 -5.36 14.95
CA GLY A 223 -15.25 -6.34 14.38
C GLY A 223 -15.65 -7.81 14.59
N ILE A 224 -16.94 -8.13 14.67
CA ILE A 224 -17.46 -9.49 14.89
C ILE A 224 -17.36 -10.38 13.62
N GLY A 225 -16.56 -9.99 12.62
CA GLY A 225 -16.60 -10.66 11.30
C GLY A 225 -15.86 -11.99 11.19
N LEU A 226 -14.74 -12.16 11.89
CA LEU A 226 -13.87 -13.32 11.77
C LEU A 226 -13.98 -14.25 12.98
N ALA A 227 -13.75 -15.53 12.75
CA ALA A 227 -13.59 -16.57 13.77
C ALA A 227 -12.23 -17.26 13.61
N ASP A 228 -11.69 -17.78 14.71
CA ASP A 228 -10.39 -18.47 14.72
C ASP A 228 -10.42 -19.85 14.01
N HIS A 229 -11.60 -20.37 13.70
CA HIS A 229 -11.80 -21.65 13.05
C HIS A 229 -12.97 -21.61 12.06
N ALA A 230 -12.92 -22.48 11.07
CA ALA A 230 -13.99 -22.60 10.08
C ALA A 230 -15.27 -23.15 10.71
N VAL A 231 -16.39 -22.49 10.42
CA VAL A 231 -17.73 -22.80 10.94
C VAL A 231 -18.61 -23.28 9.78
N ASP A 232 -19.53 -24.21 10.06
CA ASP A 232 -20.55 -24.65 9.10
C ASP A 232 -21.69 -23.62 9.01
N LEU A 233 -21.62 -22.77 8.01
CA LEU A 233 -22.59 -21.71 7.76
C LEU A 233 -23.92 -22.22 7.19
N GLY A 234 -23.96 -23.45 6.66
CA GLY A 234 -25.18 -24.10 6.23
C GLY A 234 -26.15 -24.27 7.40
N ARG A 235 -25.65 -24.69 8.57
CA ARG A 235 -26.43 -24.80 9.80
C ARG A 235 -26.99 -23.45 10.28
N VAL A 236 -26.20 -22.39 10.17
CA VAL A 236 -26.65 -21.03 10.52
C VAL A 236 -27.77 -20.59 9.58
N LEU A 237 -27.65 -20.90 8.28
CA LEU A 237 -28.67 -20.61 7.29
C LEU A 237 -29.99 -21.35 7.60
N ASP A 238 -29.93 -22.65 7.88
CA ASP A 238 -31.09 -23.47 8.27
C ASP A 238 -31.79 -22.90 9.51
N MET A 239 -31.01 -22.55 10.52
CA MET A 239 -31.52 -21.98 11.78
C MET A 239 -32.26 -20.65 11.52
N VAL A 240 -31.63 -19.73 10.79
CA VAL A 240 -32.22 -18.40 10.51
C VAL A 240 -33.47 -18.52 9.68
N VAL A 241 -33.50 -19.35 8.64
CA VAL A 241 -34.70 -19.53 7.80
C VAL A 241 -35.84 -20.16 8.61
N THR A 242 -35.53 -21.17 9.43
CA THR A 242 -36.52 -21.80 10.32
C THR A 242 -37.11 -20.80 11.33
N ASP A 243 -36.30 -19.93 11.90
CA ASP A 243 -36.77 -18.88 12.81
C ASP A 243 -37.75 -17.93 12.14
N PHE A 244 -37.45 -17.49 10.89
CA PHE A 244 -38.38 -16.64 10.13
C PHE A 244 -39.70 -17.37 9.84
N GLN A 245 -39.63 -18.61 9.34
CA GLN A 245 -40.80 -19.42 9.02
C GLN A 245 -41.74 -19.60 10.21
N ARG A 246 -41.18 -19.81 11.43
CA ARG A 246 -41.97 -19.93 12.67
C ARG A 246 -42.71 -18.64 13.06
N GLY A 247 -42.17 -17.48 12.70
CA GLY A 247 -42.79 -16.18 12.99
C GLY A 247 -43.73 -15.67 11.92
N MET A 248 -43.84 -16.35 10.77
CA MET A 248 -44.64 -15.92 9.64
C MET A 248 -46.05 -16.56 9.66
N ALA A 249 -47.07 -15.81 9.20
CA ALA A 249 -48.40 -16.33 9.00
C ALA A 249 -48.45 -17.32 7.82
N ASP A 250 -47.59 -17.12 6.81
CA ASP A 250 -47.41 -17.99 5.65
C ASP A 250 -45.92 -18.43 5.57
N PRO A 251 -45.58 -19.57 6.15
CA PRO A 251 -44.21 -20.11 6.11
C PRO A 251 -43.72 -20.46 4.70
N ASP A 252 -44.61 -20.83 3.80
CA ASP A 252 -44.28 -21.24 2.42
C ASP A 252 -43.78 -20.03 1.57
N ARG A 253 -43.99 -18.83 2.04
CA ARG A 253 -43.44 -17.63 1.40
C ARG A 253 -41.93 -17.52 1.48
N LEU A 254 -41.26 -18.23 2.38
CA LEU A 254 -39.82 -18.29 2.48
C LEU A 254 -39.33 -19.72 2.20
N VAL A 255 -38.65 -19.92 1.09
CA VAL A 255 -38.22 -21.24 0.62
C VAL A 255 -36.71 -21.34 0.65
N LEU A 256 -36.19 -22.32 1.40
CA LEU A 256 -34.77 -22.65 1.39
C LEU A 256 -34.52 -23.79 0.41
N ARG A 257 -33.56 -23.60 -0.49
CA ARG A 257 -33.11 -24.61 -1.45
C ARG A 257 -31.62 -24.82 -1.34
N HIS A 258 -31.18 -26.03 -1.09
CA HIS A 258 -29.78 -26.40 -1.18
C HIS A 258 -29.67 -27.83 -1.77
N PRO A 259 -28.63 -28.14 -2.55
CA PRO A 259 -28.34 -29.50 -2.99
C PRO A 259 -28.08 -30.39 -1.78
N THR A 260 -28.45 -31.65 -1.89
CA THR A 260 -28.20 -32.66 -0.82
C THR A 260 -26.70 -32.75 -0.55
N GLY A 261 -26.29 -32.43 0.68
CA GLY A 261 -24.88 -32.43 1.08
C GLY A 261 -24.09 -31.14 0.81
N ALA A 262 -24.74 -30.07 0.31
CA ALA A 262 -24.09 -28.77 0.16
C ALA A 262 -23.53 -28.29 1.50
N ARG A 263 -22.26 -27.90 1.52
CA ARG A 263 -21.57 -27.36 2.68
C ARG A 263 -20.99 -25.99 2.36
N LEU A 264 -21.16 -25.08 3.29
CA LEU A 264 -20.50 -23.78 3.26
C LEU A 264 -19.76 -23.62 4.59
N THR A 265 -18.42 -23.74 4.53
CA THR A 265 -17.58 -23.55 5.70
C THR A 265 -16.63 -22.36 5.46
N ALA A 266 -16.55 -21.46 6.43
CA ALA A 266 -15.64 -20.32 6.38
C ALA A 266 -15.23 -19.90 7.80
N PRO A 267 -14.05 -19.26 7.99
CA PRO A 267 -13.59 -18.76 9.28
C PRO A 267 -14.26 -17.41 9.60
N VAL A 268 -15.59 -17.42 9.72
CA VAL A 268 -16.40 -16.25 10.00
C VAL A 268 -17.29 -16.47 11.21
N SER A 269 -17.66 -15.38 11.90
CA SER A 269 -18.55 -15.45 13.05
C SER A 269 -19.96 -15.94 12.68
N GLU A 270 -20.47 -16.93 13.38
CA GLU A 270 -21.86 -17.43 13.23
C GLU A 270 -22.85 -16.29 13.45
N ASP A 271 -22.68 -15.51 14.52
CA ASP A 271 -23.55 -14.38 14.86
C ASP A 271 -23.53 -13.30 13.78
N GLY A 272 -22.31 -12.95 13.29
CA GLY A 272 -22.15 -11.99 12.21
C GLY A 272 -22.84 -12.43 10.94
N PHE A 273 -22.68 -13.70 10.56
CA PHE A 273 -23.33 -14.27 9.38
C PHE A 273 -24.86 -14.35 9.55
N ALA A 274 -25.35 -14.71 10.74
CA ALA A 274 -26.78 -14.70 11.05
C ALA A 274 -27.40 -13.30 10.92
N ILE A 275 -26.68 -12.25 11.34
CA ILE A 275 -27.12 -10.83 11.17
C ILE A 275 -27.21 -10.49 9.67
N VAL A 276 -26.21 -10.91 8.86
CA VAL A 276 -26.24 -10.71 7.40
C VAL A 276 -27.47 -11.36 6.79
N LEU A 277 -27.72 -12.64 7.08
CA LEU A 277 -28.86 -13.37 6.56
C LEU A 277 -30.18 -12.75 6.98
N ARG A 278 -30.35 -12.43 8.26
CA ARG A 278 -31.58 -11.79 8.78
C ARG A 278 -31.86 -10.48 8.05
N ASN A 279 -30.88 -9.62 7.83
CA ASN A 279 -31.07 -8.36 7.13
C ASN A 279 -31.47 -8.57 5.65
N LEU A 280 -30.87 -9.54 4.96
CA LEU A 280 -31.18 -9.79 3.55
C LEU A 280 -32.55 -10.47 3.38
N ILE A 281 -32.89 -11.43 4.23
CA ILE A 281 -34.20 -12.12 4.21
C ILE A 281 -35.32 -11.14 4.57
N GLU A 282 -35.14 -10.31 5.60
CA GLU A 282 -36.08 -9.27 5.99
C GLU A 282 -36.32 -8.27 4.84
N ASN A 283 -35.27 -7.79 4.19
CA ASN A 283 -35.37 -6.92 3.02
C ASN A 283 -36.15 -7.59 1.88
N ALA A 284 -35.87 -8.87 1.59
CA ALA A 284 -36.55 -9.62 0.54
C ALA A 284 -38.04 -9.82 0.82
N LEU A 285 -38.40 -10.05 2.09
CA LEU A 285 -39.79 -10.21 2.52
C LEU A 285 -40.58 -8.88 2.49
N ILE A 286 -39.94 -7.76 2.91
CA ILE A 286 -40.56 -6.43 2.95
C ILE A 286 -40.75 -5.86 1.55
N HIS A 287 -39.72 -5.97 0.70
CA HIS A 287 -39.71 -5.35 -0.64
C HIS A 287 -40.15 -6.29 -1.76
N GLY A 288 -40.30 -7.58 -1.46
CA GLY A 288 -40.79 -8.59 -2.40
C GLY A 288 -42.31 -8.51 -2.61
N THR A 289 -42.77 -8.90 -3.80
CA THR A 289 -44.17 -9.02 -4.13
C THR A 289 -44.84 -10.04 -3.20
N PRO A 290 -45.95 -9.73 -2.53
CA PRO A 290 -46.60 -10.61 -1.55
C PRO A 290 -46.91 -12.01 -2.06
N ASP A 291 -47.33 -12.13 -3.31
CA ASP A 291 -47.76 -13.37 -3.94
C ASP A 291 -46.62 -14.22 -4.51
N LYS A 292 -45.38 -13.75 -4.39
CA LYS A 292 -44.19 -14.50 -4.85
C LYS A 292 -43.33 -14.93 -3.68
N PRO A 293 -42.77 -16.18 -3.71
CA PRO A 293 -41.90 -16.62 -2.65
C PRO A 293 -40.56 -15.88 -2.67
N VAL A 294 -39.96 -15.74 -1.49
CA VAL A 294 -38.56 -15.40 -1.30
C VAL A 294 -37.77 -16.71 -1.30
N GLU A 295 -36.85 -16.85 -2.22
CA GLU A 295 -36.04 -18.05 -2.33
C GLU A 295 -34.61 -17.76 -1.80
N VAL A 296 -34.18 -18.59 -0.87
CA VAL A 296 -32.80 -18.62 -0.35
C VAL A 296 -32.14 -19.86 -0.94
N PHE A 297 -31.07 -19.67 -1.67
CA PHE A 297 -30.37 -20.73 -2.36
C PHE A 297 -28.90 -20.79 -1.90
N LEU A 298 -28.45 -21.96 -1.48
CA LEU A 298 -27.04 -22.26 -1.16
C LEU A 298 -26.48 -23.14 -2.28
N GLU A 299 -25.44 -22.69 -2.94
CA GLU A 299 -24.64 -23.50 -3.88
C GLU A 299 -23.57 -24.27 -3.12
N ASP A 300 -23.23 -25.49 -3.58
CA ASP A 300 -22.21 -26.32 -2.92
C ASP A 300 -20.84 -25.63 -2.98
N GLY A 301 -20.27 -25.32 -1.80
CA GLY A 301 -19.02 -24.55 -1.70
C GLY A 301 -19.10 -23.15 -2.29
N GLY A 302 -20.28 -22.65 -2.63
CA GLY A 302 -20.51 -21.46 -3.43
C GLY A 302 -21.27 -20.35 -2.69
N PRO A 303 -21.74 -19.33 -3.45
CA PRO A 303 -22.44 -18.20 -2.88
C PRO A 303 -23.81 -18.56 -2.30
N VAL A 304 -24.24 -17.78 -1.30
CA VAL A 304 -25.63 -17.77 -0.84
C VAL A 304 -26.38 -16.69 -1.62
N ARG A 305 -27.48 -17.08 -2.27
CA ARG A 305 -28.35 -16.17 -3.02
C ARG A 305 -29.70 -16.04 -2.35
N ILE A 306 -30.19 -14.82 -2.23
CA ILE A 306 -31.51 -14.50 -1.71
C ILE A 306 -32.23 -13.74 -2.82
N THR A 307 -33.35 -14.29 -3.32
CA THR A 307 -34.09 -13.71 -4.44
C THR A 307 -35.55 -13.48 -4.05
N ASN A 308 -36.10 -12.38 -4.50
CA ASN A 308 -37.52 -12.07 -4.37
C ASN A 308 -38.10 -11.50 -5.68
N GLY A 309 -39.39 -11.68 -5.88
CA GLY A 309 -40.12 -11.04 -6.97
C GLY A 309 -40.27 -9.53 -6.70
N SER A 310 -39.86 -8.68 -7.63
CA SER A 310 -40.02 -7.22 -7.58
C SER A 310 -39.93 -6.63 -8.97
N PRO A 311 -40.40 -5.37 -9.20
CA PRO A 311 -40.09 -4.65 -10.42
C PRO A 311 -38.56 -4.51 -10.62
N VAL A 312 -38.14 -4.46 -11.88
CA VAL A 312 -36.70 -4.31 -12.22
C VAL A 312 -36.19 -2.94 -11.78
N MET A 313 -35.08 -2.92 -11.10
CA MET A 313 -34.36 -1.72 -10.65
C MET A 313 -33.25 -1.36 -11.64
N SER A 314 -33.07 -0.08 -11.90
CA SER A 314 -31.95 0.43 -12.70
C SER A 314 -30.64 0.35 -11.93
N ALA A 315 -29.49 0.39 -12.62
CA ALA A 315 -28.17 0.42 -12.00
C ALA A 315 -27.99 1.62 -11.04
N ILE A 316 -28.64 2.76 -11.33
CA ILE A 316 -28.59 3.95 -10.48
C ILE A 316 -29.35 3.69 -9.16
N GLU A 317 -30.52 3.05 -9.24
CA GLU A 317 -31.30 2.68 -8.07
C GLU A 317 -30.58 1.65 -7.20
N LEU A 318 -29.95 0.62 -7.82
CA LEU A 318 -29.12 -0.36 -7.12
C LEU A 318 -27.94 0.30 -6.36
N ALA A 319 -27.29 1.27 -6.98
CA ALA A 319 -26.20 2.02 -6.33
C ALA A 319 -26.72 2.93 -5.18
N ALA A 320 -27.94 3.45 -5.31
CA ALA A 320 -28.55 4.31 -4.30
C ALA A 320 -28.93 3.54 -3.03
N ILE A 321 -29.51 2.34 -3.16
CA ILE A 321 -29.93 1.53 -2.00
C ILE A 321 -28.75 0.96 -1.18
N ARG A 322 -27.53 0.91 -1.72
CA ARG A 322 -26.31 0.52 -0.97
C ARG A 322 -25.83 1.59 0.01
N LYS A 323 -26.21 2.85 -0.21
CA LYS A 323 -25.78 3.94 0.68
C LYS A 323 -26.54 3.89 2.01
N ARG A 324 -25.90 4.30 3.09
CA ARG A 324 -26.55 4.47 4.41
C ARG A 324 -27.80 5.36 4.24
N PHE A 325 -28.93 4.90 4.77
CA PHE A 325 -30.25 5.54 4.64
C PHE A 325 -30.75 5.64 3.19
N GLY A 326 -30.12 4.90 2.25
CA GLY A 326 -30.58 4.83 0.87
C GLY A 326 -31.93 4.12 0.80
N ARG A 327 -32.90 4.73 0.10
CA ARG A 327 -34.22 4.13 -0.16
C ARG A 327 -34.44 4.01 -1.65
N GLY A 328 -35.01 2.90 -2.07
CA GLY A 328 -35.57 2.75 -3.42
C GLY A 328 -36.92 3.49 -3.57
N ARG A 329 -37.54 3.38 -4.74
CA ARG A 329 -38.87 3.98 -5.04
C ARG A 329 -40.02 3.28 -4.32
N THR A 330 -39.80 2.28 -3.48
CA THR A 330 -40.85 1.54 -2.80
C THR A 330 -41.42 2.32 -1.61
N GLU A 331 -42.73 2.35 -1.48
CA GLU A 331 -43.45 2.92 -0.33
C GLU A 331 -43.27 2.07 0.95
N ALA A 332 -42.57 0.94 0.85
CA ALA A 332 -42.32 0.05 1.97
C ALA A 332 -41.49 0.73 3.06
N GLU A 333 -41.94 0.60 4.31
CA GLU A 333 -41.29 1.16 5.49
C GLU A 333 -40.02 0.39 5.81
N GLY A 334 -38.86 1.05 5.71
CA GLY A 334 -37.56 0.47 6.11
C GLY A 334 -36.60 1.54 6.65
N SER A 335 -35.68 1.18 7.53
CA SER A 335 -34.70 2.10 8.12
C SER A 335 -33.61 2.55 7.13
N GLY A 336 -33.43 1.85 6.00
CA GLY A 336 -32.34 2.07 5.04
C GLY A 336 -30.94 1.69 5.59
N LEU A 337 -30.88 0.97 6.71
CA LEU A 337 -29.62 0.53 7.35
C LEU A 337 -29.26 -0.92 7.03
N GLY A 338 -30.21 -1.78 6.63
CA GLY A 338 -29.98 -3.22 6.47
C GLY A 338 -28.85 -3.56 5.52
N LEU A 339 -28.86 -3.01 4.29
CA LEU A 339 -27.80 -3.28 3.31
C LEU A 339 -26.44 -2.71 3.73
N SER A 340 -26.39 -1.58 4.42
CA SER A 340 -25.12 -1.01 4.93
C SER A 340 -24.52 -1.85 6.06
N ILE A 341 -25.36 -2.48 6.89
CA ILE A 341 -24.92 -3.47 7.90
C ILE A 341 -24.33 -4.70 7.21
N VAL A 342 -25.00 -5.20 6.19
CA VAL A 342 -24.55 -6.36 5.40
C VAL A 342 -23.21 -6.08 4.72
N ASP A 343 -23.06 -4.96 4.00
CA ASP A 343 -21.80 -4.57 3.36
C ASP A 343 -20.65 -4.48 4.36
N ARG A 344 -20.91 -3.91 5.56
CA ARG A 344 -19.90 -3.77 6.61
C ARG A 344 -19.46 -5.11 7.17
N LEU A 345 -20.41 -5.98 7.52
CA LEU A 345 -20.11 -7.31 8.06
C LEU A 345 -19.40 -8.20 7.03
N LEU A 346 -19.88 -8.21 5.77
CA LEU A 346 -19.23 -8.98 4.71
C LEU A 346 -17.80 -8.48 4.45
N GLY A 347 -17.57 -7.17 4.48
CA GLY A 347 -16.20 -6.61 4.37
C GLY A 347 -15.26 -7.14 5.47
N GLN A 348 -15.73 -7.31 6.71
CA GLN A 348 -14.96 -7.90 7.81
C GLN A 348 -14.75 -9.42 7.65
N MET A 349 -15.67 -10.10 6.97
CA MET A 349 -15.61 -11.54 6.67
C MET A 349 -14.81 -11.86 5.41
N ASN A 350 -14.07 -10.89 4.84
CA ASN A 350 -13.42 -11.01 3.52
C ASN A 350 -14.38 -11.42 2.41
N GLY A 351 -15.67 -11.09 2.57
CA GLY A 351 -16.73 -11.36 1.61
C GLY A 351 -17.21 -10.11 0.89
N GLN A 352 -18.11 -10.29 -0.05
CA GLN A 352 -18.74 -9.19 -0.78
C GLN A 352 -20.23 -9.44 -1.00
N LEU A 353 -21.01 -8.34 -1.05
CA LEU A 353 -22.41 -8.35 -1.46
C LEU A 353 -22.53 -7.95 -2.92
N ILE A 354 -23.15 -8.79 -3.72
CA ILE A 354 -23.48 -8.51 -5.12
C ILE A 354 -25.00 -8.37 -5.20
N LEU A 355 -25.47 -7.25 -5.78
CA LEU A 355 -26.88 -7.00 -6.01
C LEU A 355 -27.17 -7.03 -7.50
N ALA A 356 -28.24 -7.72 -7.90
CA ALA A 356 -28.67 -7.80 -9.28
C ALA A 356 -30.20 -7.57 -9.40
N SER A 357 -30.59 -6.87 -10.44
CA SER A 357 -31.99 -6.74 -10.89
C SER A 357 -31.98 -6.52 -12.42
N PRO A 358 -32.65 -7.39 -13.19
CA PRO A 358 -33.46 -8.52 -12.75
C PRO A 358 -32.62 -9.61 -12.07
N ALA A 359 -33.26 -10.47 -11.27
CA ALA A 359 -32.59 -11.61 -10.62
C ALA A 359 -32.04 -12.58 -11.68
N THR A 360 -30.94 -13.25 -11.36
CA THR A 360 -30.25 -14.17 -12.28
C THR A 360 -31.16 -15.25 -12.80
N GLY A 361 -31.29 -15.35 -14.14
CA GLY A 361 -32.16 -16.32 -14.81
C GLY A 361 -33.63 -15.92 -14.82
N ARG A 362 -34.01 -14.71 -14.43
CA ARG A 362 -35.38 -14.17 -14.43
C ARG A 362 -35.46 -12.89 -15.24
N SER A 363 -36.65 -12.55 -15.68
CA SER A 363 -36.96 -11.25 -16.35
C SER A 363 -37.38 -10.15 -15.38
N ASP A 364 -37.59 -10.49 -14.09
CA ASP A 364 -37.99 -9.60 -13.00
C ASP A 364 -37.24 -9.95 -11.71
N GLY A 365 -37.55 -9.25 -10.62
CA GLY A 365 -37.05 -9.57 -9.31
C GLY A 365 -35.73 -8.88 -8.93
N PHE A 366 -35.35 -9.13 -7.69
CA PHE A 366 -34.13 -8.64 -7.08
C PHE A 366 -33.36 -9.82 -6.47
N GLU A 367 -32.05 -9.81 -6.60
CA GLU A 367 -31.14 -10.80 -6.06
C GLU A 367 -30.07 -10.12 -5.20
N ALA A 368 -29.88 -10.64 -4.00
CA ALA A 368 -28.72 -10.35 -3.15
C ALA A 368 -27.88 -11.62 -3.05
N ARG A 369 -26.61 -11.55 -3.47
CA ARG A 369 -25.66 -12.65 -3.45
C ARG A 369 -24.53 -12.36 -2.50
N ILE A 370 -24.28 -13.31 -1.59
CA ILE A 370 -23.18 -13.29 -0.64
C ILE A 370 -22.07 -14.16 -1.23
N GLU A 371 -20.91 -13.59 -1.45
CA GLU A 371 -19.69 -14.33 -1.80
C GLU A 371 -18.68 -14.19 -0.69
N LEU A 372 -18.27 -15.30 -0.08
CA LEU A 372 -17.19 -15.39 0.90
C LEU A 372 -15.94 -15.86 0.15
N ARG A 373 -14.84 -15.12 0.28
CA ARG A 373 -13.57 -15.59 -0.29
C ARG A 373 -13.05 -16.70 0.59
N HIS A 374 -12.89 -17.89 0.02
CA HIS A 374 -12.15 -18.96 0.66
C HIS A 374 -10.69 -18.51 0.81
N LEU A 375 -10.16 -18.58 2.02
CA LEU A 375 -8.73 -18.41 2.28
C LEU A 375 -7.96 -19.64 1.84
#